data_f263b6d2d41044f84d28f4a038e18a63
#
_entry.id   f263b6d2d41044f84d28f4a038e18a63
#
_cell.length_a   1.000
_cell.length_b   1.000
_cell.length_c   1.000
_cell.angle_alpha   90.00
_cell.angle_beta   90.00
_cell.angle_gamma   90.00
#
_symmetry.space_group_name_H-M   'P 1'
#
loop_
_entity.id
_entity.type
_entity.pdbx_description
1 polymer ?
#
loop_
_entity_poly.entity_id
_entity_poly.type
_entity_poly.pdbx_seq_one_letter_code
_entity_poly.pdbx_strand_id
1 'polypeptide(L)'
;MKEFIDTYTVEIRWAAGAALLLLALFGGRLLRLITSAVERRLKEKAPAAVRILAQGFTEPLIAAARVALVLAAALVVPLPVSREKILQVTLPAFEGIMIVLAAWGFWRAAPLCNLPFHGTEKRMEHQGRRTLARYVENIYRVVVALSALMFALDRFGLPVMSLIAGAGVVGLAISLAAQSTLSNLIAGVTIVLERPFIIGDYIILGSMEGTVEDISFRSTRLRTPDQLLVTADNSKVLAEYIQNASSRKERLWTFNLVLTYDANREQVELFRRRLEELLRQDDGVVDDTVQVTLDAFGDSGMDISARMYVKTVALSDYRELKNRLNLRIMALFEETGCELAYPSTMIYRPQEERES
;
A
#
# COMPACT_ATOMS: atom_id res chain seq x y z
N MET A 1 -28.56 39.50 -65.09
CA MET A 1 -27.25 39.00 -64.71
C MET A 1 -27.18 38.66 -63.18
N LYS A 2 -27.68 39.54 -62.31
CA LYS A 2 -27.74 39.19 -60.84
C LYS A 2 -28.68 37.99 -60.56
N GLU A 3 -29.88 37.95 -61.13
CA GLU A 3 -30.78 36.82 -60.96
C GLU A 3 -30.25 35.50 -61.47
N PHE A 4 -29.47 35.54 -62.57
CA PHE A 4 -28.84 34.32 -63.10
C PHE A 4 -27.72 33.81 -62.18
N ILE A 5 -26.96 34.72 -61.59
CA ILE A 5 -25.92 34.38 -60.62
C ILE A 5 -26.55 33.86 -59.31
N ASP A 6 -27.66 34.44 -58.84
CA ASP A 6 -28.36 34.01 -57.64
C ASP A 6 -29.01 32.62 -57.82
N THR A 7 -29.57 32.33 -58.98
CA THR A 7 -30.14 31.00 -59.29
C THR A 7 -29.04 29.94 -59.34
N TYR A 8 -27.94 30.20 -60.01
CA TYR A 8 -26.79 29.26 -60.05
C TYR A 8 -26.19 28.99 -58.66
N THR A 9 -26.12 30.00 -57.79
CA THR A 9 -25.62 29.83 -56.42
C THR A 9 -26.55 29.00 -55.56
N VAL A 10 -27.84 29.06 -55.77
CA VAL A 10 -28.84 28.24 -55.09
C VAL A 10 -28.73 26.76 -55.51
N GLU A 11 -28.62 26.47 -56.80
CA GLU A 11 -28.44 25.11 -57.33
C GLU A 11 -27.14 24.47 -56.82
N ILE A 12 -26.03 25.23 -56.83
CA ILE A 12 -24.75 24.75 -56.30
C ILE A 12 -24.86 24.41 -54.81
N ARG A 13 -25.58 25.20 -54.03
CA ARG A 13 -25.78 24.92 -52.59
C ARG A 13 -26.61 23.66 -52.33
N TRP A 14 -27.67 23.43 -53.15
CA TRP A 14 -28.42 22.18 -53.08
C TRP A 14 -27.56 20.98 -53.48
N ALA A 15 -26.79 21.08 -54.53
CA ALA A 15 -25.87 20.03 -54.95
C ALA A 15 -24.78 19.74 -53.89
N ALA A 16 -24.22 20.77 -53.29
CA ALA A 16 -23.22 20.62 -52.21
C ALA A 16 -23.85 19.99 -50.95
N GLY A 17 -25.06 20.41 -50.57
CA GLY A 17 -25.77 19.80 -49.45
C GLY A 17 -26.11 18.33 -49.69
N ALA A 18 -26.57 17.99 -50.90
CA ALA A 18 -26.82 16.61 -51.30
C ALA A 18 -25.55 15.75 -51.28
N ALA A 19 -24.42 16.31 -51.77
CA ALA A 19 -23.14 15.64 -51.74
C ALA A 19 -22.67 15.35 -50.27
N LEU A 20 -22.81 16.31 -49.35
CA LEU A 20 -22.50 16.15 -47.95
C LEU A 20 -23.40 15.08 -47.27
N LEU A 21 -24.72 15.02 -47.61
CA LEU A 21 -25.61 13.98 -47.12
C LEU A 21 -25.25 12.61 -47.67
N LEU A 22 -24.89 12.50 -48.93
CA LEU A 22 -24.40 11.26 -49.53
C LEU A 22 -23.10 10.81 -48.84
N LEU A 23 -22.17 11.77 -48.58
CA LEU A 23 -20.94 11.49 -47.84
C LEU A 23 -21.22 11.04 -46.40
N ALA A 24 -22.23 11.61 -45.74
CA ALA A 24 -22.64 11.17 -44.43
C ALA A 24 -23.20 9.72 -44.41
N LEU A 25 -23.96 9.34 -45.46
CA LEU A 25 -24.53 8.00 -45.60
C LEU A 25 -23.45 6.97 -46.02
N PHE A 26 -22.68 7.25 -47.03
CA PHE A 26 -21.72 6.30 -47.61
C PHE A 26 -20.31 6.42 -47.03
N GLY A 27 -19.90 7.59 -46.60
CA GLY A 27 -18.57 7.84 -46.01
C GLY A 27 -18.28 7.02 -44.77
N GLY A 28 -19.28 6.60 -44.04
CA GLY A 28 -19.13 5.70 -42.88
C GLY A 28 -18.55 4.33 -43.25
N ARG A 29 -18.77 3.83 -44.47
CA ARG A 29 -18.13 2.60 -44.96
C ARG A 29 -16.65 2.81 -45.24
N LEU A 30 -16.29 3.95 -45.84
CA LEU A 30 -14.92 4.33 -46.11
C LEU A 30 -14.15 4.58 -44.79
N LEU A 31 -14.75 5.29 -43.84
CA LEU A 31 -14.16 5.51 -42.51
C LEU A 31 -13.94 4.19 -41.76
N ARG A 32 -14.85 3.23 -41.84
CA ARG A 32 -14.65 1.88 -41.27
C ARG A 32 -13.48 1.14 -41.91
N LEU A 33 -13.28 1.26 -43.22
CA LEU A 33 -12.12 0.66 -43.89
C LEU A 33 -10.81 1.29 -43.40
N ILE A 34 -10.78 2.62 -43.28
CA ILE A 34 -9.59 3.33 -42.79
C ILE A 34 -9.32 2.95 -41.33
N THR A 35 -10.33 3.00 -40.47
CA THR A 35 -10.16 2.67 -39.05
C THR A 35 -9.77 1.21 -38.85
N SER A 36 -10.32 0.28 -39.64
CA SER A 36 -9.95 -1.13 -39.59
C SER A 36 -8.50 -1.37 -40.06
N ALA A 37 -8.00 -0.60 -41.03
CA ALA A 37 -6.60 -0.64 -41.44
C ALA A 37 -5.66 -0.11 -40.36
N VAL A 38 -6.06 0.99 -39.70
CA VAL A 38 -5.34 1.55 -38.53
C VAL A 38 -5.34 0.56 -37.38
N GLU A 39 -6.47 -0.05 -37.04
CA GLU A 39 -6.56 -1.08 -36.01
C GLU A 39 -5.68 -2.29 -36.29
N ARG A 40 -5.59 -2.75 -37.54
CA ARG A 40 -4.68 -3.84 -37.94
C ARG A 40 -3.21 -3.48 -37.70
N ARG A 41 -2.80 -2.27 -38.06
CA ARG A 41 -1.43 -1.78 -37.80
C ARG A 41 -1.15 -1.60 -36.30
N LEU A 42 -2.12 -1.14 -35.53
CA LEU A 42 -2.00 -0.98 -34.08
C LEU A 42 -1.96 -2.35 -33.34
N LYS A 43 -2.63 -3.39 -33.88
CA LYS A 43 -2.58 -4.73 -33.30
C LYS A 43 -1.16 -5.32 -33.26
N GLU A 44 -0.32 -5.00 -34.21
CA GLU A 44 1.04 -5.55 -34.32
C GLU A 44 2.10 -4.79 -33.51
N LYS A 45 1.92 -3.48 -33.25
CA LYS A 45 2.99 -2.63 -32.71
C LYS A 45 2.60 -1.78 -31.50
N ALA A 46 1.29 -1.67 -31.17
CA ALA A 46 0.85 -0.76 -30.13
C ALA A 46 0.64 -1.43 -28.76
N PRO A 47 0.88 -0.71 -27.64
CA PRO A 47 0.54 -1.15 -26.30
C PRO A 47 -0.96 -1.51 -26.18
N ALA A 48 -1.30 -2.45 -25.29
CA ALA A 48 -2.68 -2.90 -25.09
C ALA A 48 -3.66 -1.75 -24.79
N ALA A 49 -3.22 -0.73 -24.05
CA ALA A 49 -4.00 0.47 -23.74
C ALA A 49 -4.44 1.22 -25.01
N VAL A 50 -3.52 1.45 -25.94
CA VAL A 50 -3.79 2.17 -27.19
C VAL A 50 -4.77 1.39 -28.06
N ARG A 51 -4.67 0.07 -28.10
CA ARG A 51 -5.60 -0.81 -28.83
C ARG A 51 -7.02 -0.73 -28.30
N ILE A 52 -7.19 -0.78 -26.97
CA ILE A 52 -8.51 -0.70 -26.33
C ILE A 52 -9.13 0.67 -26.56
N LEU A 53 -8.35 1.75 -26.45
CA LEU A 53 -8.82 3.11 -26.76
C LEU A 53 -9.26 3.23 -28.22
N ALA A 54 -8.42 2.81 -29.17
CA ALA A 54 -8.76 2.84 -30.58
C ALA A 54 -10.06 2.10 -30.87
N GLN A 55 -10.20 0.87 -30.37
CA GLN A 55 -11.42 0.07 -30.53
C GLN A 55 -12.65 0.70 -29.86
N GLY A 56 -12.48 1.33 -28.68
CA GLY A 56 -13.55 2.00 -27.96
C GLY A 56 -14.10 3.20 -28.72
N PHE A 57 -13.22 4.00 -29.33
CA PHE A 57 -13.59 5.25 -29.98
C PHE A 57 -13.89 5.14 -31.48
N THR A 58 -13.56 4.04 -32.15
CA THR A 58 -13.78 3.87 -33.59
C THR A 58 -15.25 4.15 -34.01
N GLU A 59 -16.22 3.48 -33.42
CA GLU A 59 -17.63 3.67 -33.78
C GLU A 59 -18.19 5.05 -33.35
N PRO A 60 -17.92 5.56 -32.13
CA PRO A 60 -18.29 6.90 -31.75
C PRO A 60 -17.75 7.98 -32.69
N LEU A 61 -16.48 7.88 -33.13
CA LEU A 61 -15.87 8.83 -34.07
C LEU A 61 -16.53 8.79 -35.44
N ILE A 62 -16.87 7.61 -35.97
CA ILE A 62 -17.60 7.46 -37.21
C ILE A 62 -19.00 8.12 -37.09
N ALA A 63 -19.67 7.89 -35.96
CA ALA A 63 -20.99 8.51 -35.71
C ALA A 63 -20.85 10.04 -35.58
N ALA A 64 -19.84 10.53 -34.87
CA ALA A 64 -19.56 11.96 -34.74
C ALA A 64 -19.29 12.64 -36.11
N ALA A 65 -18.49 11.99 -36.97
CA ALA A 65 -18.23 12.49 -38.32
C ALA A 65 -19.53 12.55 -39.15
N ARG A 66 -20.43 11.56 -39.05
CA ARG A 66 -21.73 11.59 -39.73
C ARG A 66 -22.61 12.73 -39.25
N VAL A 67 -22.72 12.92 -37.93
CA VAL A 67 -23.53 14.01 -37.35
C VAL A 67 -22.95 15.38 -37.79
N ALA A 68 -21.60 15.54 -37.78
CA ALA A 68 -20.95 16.76 -38.26
C ALA A 68 -21.24 17.04 -39.76
N LEU A 69 -21.21 15.99 -40.60
CA LEU A 69 -21.54 16.13 -42.02
C LEU A 69 -23.04 16.48 -42.26
N VAL A 70 -23.94 15.90 -41.47
CA VAL A 70 -25.38 16.24 -41.53
C VAL A 70 -25.59 17.71 -41.11
N LEU A 71 -24.95 18.17 -40.04
CA LEU A 71 -25.01 19.57 -39.63
C LEU A 71 -24.44 20.50 -40.70
N ALA A 72 -23.29 20.16 -41.28
CA ALA A 72 -22.68 20.93 -42.38
C ALA A 72 -23.62 21.01 -43.59
N ALA A 73 -24.30 19.91 -43.95
CA ALA A 73 -25.29 19.88 -44.99
C ALA A 73 -26.47 20.83 -44.70
N ALA A 74 -27.00 20.79 -43.45
CA ALA A 74 -28.10 21.66 -43.02
C ALA A 74 -27.74 23.17 -43.07
N LEU A 75 -26.48 23.51 -42.85
CA LEU A 75 -26.01 24.90 -42.95
C LEU A 75 -25.71 25.39 -44.38
N VAL A 76 -25.43 24.46 -45.29
CA VAL A 76 -25.13 24.78 -46.70
C VAL A 76 -26.41 24.92 -47.53
N VAL A 77 -27.42 24.07 -47.22
CA VAL A 77 -28.73 24.06 -47.93
C VAL A 77 -29.47 25.39 -47.68
N PRO A 78 -29.98 26.09 -48.71
CA PRO A 78 -30.74 27.33 -48.53
C PRO A 78 -32.14 27.02 -48.04
N LEU A 79 -32.30 26.81 -46.73
CA LEU A 79 -33.60 26.61 -46.12
C LEU A 79 -34.34 27.95 -45.93
N PRO A 80 -35.69 27.99 -45.93
CA PRO A 80 -36.48 29.22 -45.77
C PRO A 80 -36.49 29.72 -44.31
N VAL A 81 -35.43 29.43 -43.56
CA VAL A 81 -35.26 29.79 -42.16
C VAL A 81 -33.93 30.53 -41.99
N SER A 82 -33.90 31.59 -41.19
CA SER A 82 -32.67 32.35 -40.95
C SER A 82 -31.58 31.45 -40.34
N ARG A 83 -30.34 31.61 -40.81
CA ARG A 83 -29.18 30.84 -40.30
C ARG A 83 -29.02 30.93 -38.78
N GLU A 84 -29.33 32.08 -38.20
CA GLU A 84 -29.26 32.30 -36.75
C GLU A 84 -30.24 31.37 -35.99
N LYS A 85 -31.48 31.20 -36.48
CA LYS A 85 -32.44 30.29 -35.86
C LYS A 85 -32.04 28.81 -36.01
N ILE A 86 -31.43 28.46 -37.16
CA ILE A 86 -30.91 27.11 -37.38
C ILE A 86 -29.79 26.84 -36.37
N LEU A 87 -28.82 27.75 -36.22
CA LEU A 87 -27.68 27.60 -35.28
C LEU A 87 -28.14 27.56 -33.83
N GLN A 88 -29.13 28.39 -33.44
CA GLN A 88 -29.63 28.40 -32.05
C GLN A 88 -30.24 27.06 -31.62
N VAL A 89 -30.81 26.28 -32.52
CA VAL A 89 -31.41 24.98 -32.23
C VAL A 89 -30.45 23.83 -32.48
N THR A 90 -29.71 23.89 -33.60
CA THR A 90 -28.85 22.77 -34.02
C THR A 90 -27.56 22.70 -33.27
N LEU A 91 -26.99 23.81 -32.80
CA LEU A 91 -25.70 23.84 -32.12
C LEU A 91 -25.80 23.15 -30.73
N PRO A 92 -26.74 23.47 -29.84
CA PRO A 92 -26.88 22.78 -28.57
C PRO A 92 -27.21 21.29 -28.75
N ALA A 93 -28.07 20.97 -29.77
CA ALA A 93 -28.39 19.57 -30.08
C ALA A 93 -27.12 18.80 -30.55
N PHE A 94 -26.32 19.41 -31.41
CA PHE A 94 -25.05 18.83 -31.87
C PHE A 94 -24.08 18.62 -30.71
N GLU A 95 -23.90 19.61 -29.84
CA GLU A 95 -23.04 19.51 -28.65
C GLU A 95 -23.53 18.40 -27.72
N GLY A 96 -24.81 18.29 -27.45
CA GLY A 96 -25.41 17.22 -26.67
C GLY A 96 -25.14 15.82 -27.26
N ILE A 97 -25.34 15.68 -28.58
CA ILE A 97 -25.02 14.44 -29.30
C ILE A 97 -23.52 14.10 -29.19
N MET A 98 -22.64 15.09 -29.36
CA MET A 98 -21.19 14.88 -29.26
C MET A 98 -20.79 14.41 -27.85
N ILE A 99 -21.39 14.95 -26.79
CA ILE A 99 -21.18 14.51 -25.41
C ILE A 99 -21.57 13.04 -25.24
N VAL A 100 -22.76 12.65 -25.76
CA VAL A 100 -23.23 11.26 -25.70
C VAL A 100 -22.31 10.32 -26.47
N LEU A 101 -21.85 10.73 -27.65
CA LEU A 101 -20.91 9.95 -28.47
C LEU A 101 -19.54 9.81 -27.79
N ALA A 102 -19.04 10.86 -27.17
CA ALA A 102 -17.81 10.81 -26.39
C ALA A 102 -17.97 9.86 -25.19
N ALA A 103 -19.06 9.98 -24.45
CA ALA A 103 -19.37 9.09 -23.34
C ALA A 103 -19.49 7.63 -23.79
N TRP A 104 -20.08 7.37 -24.95
CA TRP A 104 -20.14 6.04 -25.56
C TRP A 104 -18.73 5.48 -25.85
N GLY A 105 -17.81 6.32 -26.35
CA GLY A 105 -16.41 5.96 -26.55
C GLY A 105 -15.71 5.56 -25.24
N PHE A 106 -15.87 6.38 -24.21
CA PHE A 106 -15.35 6.06 -22.87
C PHE A 106 -15.99 4.80 -22.29
N TRP A 107 -17.29 4.63 -22.43
CA TRP A 107 -17.99 3.41 -21.98
C TRP A 107 -17.40 2.15 -22.60
N ARG A 108 -17.09 2.18 -23.89
CA ARG A 108 -16.47 1.05 -24.61
C ARG A 108 -15.01 0.87 -24.26
N ALA A 109 -14.33 1.91 -23.76
CA ALA A 109 -12.95 1.86 -23.29
C ALA A 109 -12.81 1.29 -21.86
N ALA A 110 -13.91 0.94 -21.18
CA ALA A 110 -13.90 0.37 -19.82
C ALA A 110 -12.93 -0.82 -19.62
N PRO A 111 -12.66 -1.70 -20.61
CA PRO A 111 -11.65 -2.76 -20.46
C PRO A 111 -10.20 -2.25 -20.19
N LEU A 112 -9.93 -0.94 -20.34
CA LEU A 112 -8.64 -0.34 -19.90
C LEU A 112 -8.38 -0.59 -18.42
N CYS A 113 -9.41 -0.59 -17.59
CA CYS A 113 -9.31 -0.84 -16.16
C CYS A 113 -8.80 -2.24 -15.83
N ASN A 114 -8.81 -3.17 -16.80
CA ASN A 114 -8.36 -4.54 -16.60
C ASN A 114 -6.86 -4.73 -16.83
N LEU A 115 -6.16 -3.75 -17.44
CA LEU A 115 -4.74 -3.85 -17.79
C LEU A 115 -3.82 -4.10 -16.58
N PRO A 116 -3.99 -3.43 -15.42
CA PRO A 116 -3.14 -3.67 -14.26
C PRO A 116 -3.21 -5.11 -13.73
N PHE A 117 -4.31 -5.82 -14.04
CA PHE A 117 -4.55 -7.17 -13.54
C PHE A 117 -3.95 -8.27 -14.44
N HIS A 118 -3.40 -7.94 -15.62
CA HIS A 118 -2.87 -8.94 -16.58
C HIS A 118 -1.50 -9.52 -16.18
N GLY A 119 -0.73 -8.84 -15.31
CA GLY A 119 0.62 -9.26 -14.90
C GLY A 119 0.70 -10.09 -13.60
N THR A 120 -0.39 -10.26 -12.87
CA THR A 120 -0.41 -10.85 -11.52
C THR A 120 -0.75 -12.35 -11.51
N GLU A 121 -0.32 -13.10 -12.52
CA GLU A 121 -0.73 -14.53 -12.73
C GLU A 121 -0.34 -15.48 -11.59
N LYS A 122 0.68 -15.15 -10.79
CA LYS A 122 1.22 -16.07 -9.77
C LYS A 122 0.59 -15.97 -8.37
N ARG A 123 -0.18 -14.92 -8.06
CA ARG A 123 -0.65 -14.64 -6.68
C ARG A 123 -2.17 -14.69 -6.46
N MET A 124 -2.98 -14.62 -7.50
CA MET A 124 -4.44 -14.64 -7.36
C MET A 124 -5.07 -15.80 -8.11
N GLU A 125 -5.97 -16.51 -7.45
CA GLU A 125 -6.84 -17.50 -8.08
C GLU A 125 -7.62 -16.84 -9.23
N HIS A 126 -7.68 -17.47 -10.39
CA HIS A 126 -8.22 -16.92 -11.64
C HIS A 126 -9.65 -16.35 -11.49
N GLN A 127 -10.46 -16.87 -10.56
CA GLN A 127 -11.80 -16.41 -10.28
C GLN A 127 -11.84 -15.05 -9.57
N GLY A 128 -11.03 -14.84 -8.53
CA GLY A 128 -11.00 -13.60 -7.77
C GLY A 128 -10.58 -12.40 -8.62
N ARG A 129 -9.60 -12.58 -9.51
CA ARG A 129 -9.12 -11.56 -10.43
C ARG A 129 -10.19 -11.08 -11.41
N ARG A 130 -10.93 -12.01 -12.03
CA ARG A 130 -12.00 -11.67 -12.98
C ARG A 130 -13.14 -10.90 -12.29
N THR A 131 -13.44 -11.26 -11.06
CA THR A 131 -14.48 -10.59 -10.28
C THR A 131 -14.08 -9.17 -9.94
N LEU A 132 -12.86 -8.95 -9.44
CA LEU A 132 -12.34 -7.62 -9.11
C LEU A 132 -12.29 -6.71 -10.36
N ALA A 133 -11.79 -7.23 -11.48
CA ALA A 133 -11.73 -6.51 -12.74
C ALA A 133 -13.13 -6.03 -13.20
N ARG A 134 -14.16 -6.87 -13.08
CA ARG A 134 -15.55 -6.49 -13.38
C ARG A 134 -16.09 -5.42 -12.45
N TYR A 135 -15.77 -5.46 -11.14
CA TYR A 135 -16.19 -4.40 -10.22
C TYR A 135 -15.60 -3.04 -10.61
N VAL A 136 -14.29 -2.99 -10.87
CA VAL A 136 -13.61 -1.76 -11.30
C VAL A 136 -14.19 -1.24 -12.62
N GLU A 137 -14.43 -2.12 -13.58
CA GLU A 137 -15.05 -1.79 -14.85
C GLU A 137 -16.48 -1.22 -14.68
N ASN A 138 -17.28 -1.80 -13.79
CA ASN A 138 -18.64 -1.31 -13.52
C ASN A 138 -18.62 0.05 -12.82
N ILE A 139 -17.73 0.26 -11.84
CA ILE A 139 -17.55 1.58 -11.19
C ILE A 139 -17.17 2.63 -12.22
N TYR A 140 -16.22 2.33 -13.11
CA TYR A 140 -15.82 3.22 -14.20
C TYR A 140 -17.01 3.58 -15.10
N ARG A 141 -17.83 2.59 -15.50
CA ARG A 141 -19.02 2.82 -16.32
C ARG A 141 -20.05 3.73 -15.64
N VAL A 142 -20.27 3.53 -14.32
CA VAL A 142 -21.17 4.39 -13.54
C VAL A 142 -20.65 5.83 -13.53
N VAL A 143 -19.36 6.04 -13.31
CA VAL A 143 -18.73 7.38 -13.33
C VAL A 143 -18.90 8.03 -14.71
N VAL A 144 -18.63 7.30 -15.79
CA VAL A 144 -18.81 7.80 -17.17
C VAL A 144 -20.27 8.18 -17.44
N ALA A 145 -21.22 7.34 -17.02
CA ALA A 145 -22.66 7.61 -17.21
C ALA A 145 -23.11 8.86 -16.44
N LEU A 146 -22.70 9.00 -15.18
CA LEU A 146 -23.06 10.16 -14.35
C LEU A 146 -22.42 11.45 -14.92
N SER A 147 -21.16 11.41 -15.35
CA SER A 147 -20.48 12.55 -15.97
C SER A 147 -21.18 12.96 -17.28
N ALA A 148 -21.50 11.98 -18.13
CA ALA A 148 -22.22 12.24 -19.39
C ALA A 148 -23.60 12.86 -19.15
N LEU A 149 -24.32 12.36 -18.15
CA LEU A 149 -25.63 12.91 -17.76
C LEU A 149 -25.50 14.36 -17.30
N MET A 150 -24.53 14.67 -16.43
CA MET A 150 -24.27 16.04 -15.94
C MET A 150 -23.94 16.99 -17.09
N PHE A 151 -23.04 16.61 -18.00
CA PHE A 151 -22.69 17.44 -19.16
C PHE A 151 -23.87 17.63 -20.12
N ALA A 152 -24.69 16.60 -20.32
CA ALA A 152 -25.89 16.73 -21.15
C ALA A 152 -26.90 17.68 -20.50
N LEU A 153 -27.19 17.56 -19.21
CA LEU A 153 -28.11 18.45 -18.49
C LEU A 153 -27.67 19.91 -18.52
N ASP A 154 -26.37 20.18 -18.41
CA ASP A 154 -25.79 21.52 -18.52
C ASP A 154 -26.08 22.15 -19.87
N ARG A 155 -26.00 21.37 -20.96
CA ARG A 155 -26.30 21.84 -22.32
C ARG A 155 -27.79 22.16 -22.56
N PHE A 156 -28.66 21.55 -21.78
CA PHE A 156 -30.08 21.90 -21.79
C PHE A 156 -30.43 23.08 -20.86
N GLY A 157 -29.43 23.74 -20.29
CA GLY A 157 -29.63 24.90 -19.41
C GLY A 157 -30.15 24.54 -18.01
N LEU A 158 -30.10 23.29 -17.63
CA LEU A 158 -30.51 22.84 -16.31
C LEU A 158 -29.44 23.18 -15.26
N PRO A 159 -29.82 23.58 -14.05
CA PRO A 159 -28.87 23.97 -13.00
C PRO A 159 -28.14 22.75 -12.44
N VAL A 160 -27.04 22.33 -13.07
CA VAL A 160 -26.24 21.15 -12.67
C VAL A 160 -25.41 21.40 -11.40
N MET A 161 -25.23 22.65 -11.00
CA MET A 161 -24.42 23.00 -9.82
C MET A 161 -24.95 22.35 -8.53
N SER A 162 -26.27 22.23 -8.38
CA SER A 162 -26.89 21.53 -7.24
C SER A 162 -26.62 20.03 -7.27
N LEU A 163 -26.57 19.42 -8.46
CA LEU A 163 -26.23 18.00 -8.62
C LEU A 163 -24.76 17.76 -8.32
N ILE A 164 -23.86 18.66 -8.77
CA ILE A 164 -22.42 18.60 -8.45
C ILE A 164 -22.20 18.75 -6.95
N ALA A 165 -22.88 19.70 -6.31
CA ALA A 165 -22.81 19.88 -4.87
C ALA A 165 -23.30 18.62 -4.12
N GLY A 166 -24.42 18.04 -4.53
CA GLY A 166 -24.94 16.79 -3.97
C GLY A 166 -23.98 15.60 -4.18
N ALA A 167 -23.42 15.47 -5.40
CA ALA A 167 -22.41 14.46 -5.70
C ALA A 167 -21.14 14.65 -4.86
N GLY A 168 -20.76 15.91 -4.56
CA GLY A 168 -19.66 16.23 -3.65
C GLY A 168 -19.87 15.71 -2.23
N VAL A 169 -21.09 15.85 -1.69
CA VAL A 169 -21.44 15.29 -0.36
C VAL A 169 -21.37 13.76 -0.36
N VAL A 170 -21.90 13.11 -1.41
CA VAL A 170 -21.79 11.66 -1.56
C VAL A 170 -20.34 11.23 -1.70
N GLY A 171 -19.52 11.99 -2.47
CA GLY A 171 -18.09 11.75 -2.61
C GLY A 171 -17.34 11.84 -1.29
N LEU A 172 -17.69 12.83 -0.45
CA LEU A 172 -17.13 12.97 0.89
C LEU A 172 -17.48 11.75 1.77
N ALA A 173 -18.74 11.31 1.76
CA ALA A 173 -19.17 10.14 2.51
C ALA A 173 -18.42 8.85 2.07
N ILE A 174 -18.25 8.65 0.77
CA ILE A 174 -17.48 7.53 0.23
C ILE A 174 -16.01 7.64 0.62
N SER A 175 -15.41 8.84 0.57
CA SER A 175 -14.03 9.09 0.95
C SER A 175 -13.79 8.76 2.43
N LEU A 176 -14.68 9.18 3.32
CA LEU A 176 -14.62 8.84 4.75
C LEU A 176 -14.74 7.34 4.98
N ALA A 177 -15.65 6.67 4.27
CA ALA A 177 -15.81 5.21 4.35
C ALA A 177 -14.56 4.45 3.84
N ALA A 178 -13.85 4.98 2.85
CA ALA A 178 -12.65 4.39 2.25
C ALA A 178 -11.34 4.79 2.98
N GLN A 179 -11.38 5.72 3.92
CA GLN A 179 -10.19 6.31 4.57
C GLN A 179 -9.26 5.26 5.18
N SER A 180 -9.80 4.29 5.91
CA SER A 180 -8.97 3.23 6.53
C SER A 180 -8.26 2.36 5.49
N THR A 181 -8.94 2.05 4.39
CA THR A 181 -8.35 1.27 3.30
C THR A 181 -7.20 2.03 2.64
N LEU A 182 -7.40 3.32 2.36
CA LEU A 182 -6.36 4.17 1.77
C LEU A 182 -5.17 4.35 2.72
N SER A 183 -5.42 4.55 4.01
CA SER A 183 -4.37 4.62 5.03
C SER A 183 -3.52 3.35 5.06
N ASN A 184 -4.14 2.17 5.00
CA ASN A 184 -3.44 0.90 4.95
C ASN A 184 -2.61 0.71 3.67
N LEU A 185 -3.12 1.16 2.53
CA LEU A 185 -2.38 1.13 1.26
C LEU A 185 -1.14 2.02 1.32
N ILE A 186 -1.28 3.26 1.79
CA ILE A 186 -0.16 4.20 1.95
C ILE A 186 0.87 3.62 2.91
N ALA A 187 0.43 3.09 4.07
CA ALA A 187 1.30 2.45 5.03
C ALA A 187 2.06 1.24 4.42
N GLY A 188 1.39 0.40 3.63
CA GLY A 188 2.04 -0.71 2.95
C GLY A 188 3.12 -0.26 1.97
N VAL A 189 2.86 0.81 1.20
CA VAL A 189 3.85 1.42 0.31
C VAL A 189 5.03 1.98 1.10
N THR A 190 4.77 2.67 2.21
CA THR A 190 5.82 3.22 3.10
C THR A 190 6.70 2.10 3.65
N ILE A 191 6.13 0.99 4.15
CA ILE A 191 6.90 -0.16 4.65
C ILE A 191 7.86 -0.70 3.57
N VAL A 192 7.37 -0.82 2.32
CA VAL A 192 8.18 -1.35 1.21
C VAL A 192 9.28 -0.38 0.77
N LEU A 193 9.04 0.94 0.82
CA LEU A 193 10.00 1.96 0.41
C LEU A 193 11.04 2.24 1.49
N GLU A 194 10.61 2.48 2.73
CA GLU A 194 11.50 2.83 3.85
C GLU A 194 12.17 1.61 4.50
N ARG A 195 11.57 0.43 4.36
CA ARG A 195 12.07 -0.86 4.85
C ARG A 195 12.46 -0.85 6.33
N PRO A 196 11.58 -0.42 7.24
CA PRO A 196 11.87 -0.53 8.67
C PRO A 196 12.11 -1.99 9.10
N PHE A 197 11.53 -2.92 8.35
CA PHE A 197 11.77 -4.36 8.42
C PHE A 197 11.55 -4.99 7.03
N ILE A 198 12.03 -6.20 6.84
CA ILE A 198 11.83 -7.00 5.62
C ILE A 198 11.21 -8.35 5.96
N ILE A 199 10.76 -9.08 4.93
CA ILE A 199 10.27 -10.45 5.09
C ILE A 199 11.41 -11.32 5.64
N GLY A 200 11.13 -12.07 6.70
CA GLY A 200 12.10 -12.88 7.45
C GLY A 200 12.60 -12.22 8.73
N ASP A 201 12.42 -10.91 8.91
CA ASP A 201 12.82 -10.24 10.15
C ASP A 201 11.91 -10.62 11.32
N TYR A 202 12.51 -10.75 12.50
CA TYR A 202 11.79 -10.85 13.76
C TYR A 202 11.59 -9.45 14.32
N ILE A 203 10.32 -9.04 14.45
CA ILE A 203 9.93 -7.70 14.92
C ILE A 203 9.06 -7.78 16.15
N ILE A 204 9.12 -6.74 16.96
CA ILE A 204 8.28 -6.54 18.14
C ILE A 204 7.46 -5.28 17.90
N LEU A 205 6.13 -5.40 18.02
CA LEU A 205 5.13 -4.36 17.81
C LEU A 205 4.27 -4.24 19.07
N GLY A 206 4.58 -3.30 19.95
CA GLY A 206 3.89 -3.22 21.25
C GLY A 206 3.98 -4.51 22.04
N SER A 207 2.84 -5.18 22.27
CA SER A 207 2.76 -6.47 22.97
C SER A 207 2.88 -7.69 22.06
N MET A 208 2.95 -7.51 20.75
CA MET A 208 3.00 -8.57 19.76
C MET A 208 4.40 -8.71 19.19
N GLU A 209 4.88 -9.95 19.04
CA GLU A 209 6.16 -10.23 18.42
C GLU A 209 6.07 -11.41 17.46
N GLY A 210 6.94 -11.42 16.44
CA GLY A 210 6.98 -12.51 15.47
C GLY A 210 7.87 -12.25 14.29
N THR A 211 8.02 -13.29 13.46
CA THR A 211 8.75 -13.21 12.19
C THR A 211 7.81 -12.75 11.08
N VAL A 212 8.23 -11.77 10.29
CA VAL A 212 7.49 -11.27 9.13
C VAL A 212 7.46 -12.33 8.04
N GLU A 213 6.27 -12.86 7.69
CA GLU A 213 6.10 -13.83 6.61
C GLU A 213 5.74 -13.19 5.27
N ASP A 214 4.88 -12.17 5.30
CA ASP A 214 4.41 -11.51 4.09
C ASP A 214 4.05 -10.05 4.37
N ILE A 215 4.28 -9.20 3.37
CA ILE A 215 3.88 -7.79 3.38
C ILE A 215 2.98 -7.59 2.16
N SER A 216 1.69 -7.50 2.41
CA SER A 216 0.67 -7.27 1.40
C SER A 216 0.27 -5.79 1.32
N PHE A 217 -0.53 -5.39 0.33
CA PHE A 217 -0.99 -4.00 0.14
C PHE A 217 -1.62 -3.38 1.39
N ARG A 218 -2.38 -4.17 2.15
CA ARG A 218 -3.18 -3.68 3.28
C ARG A 218 -2.67 -4.17 4.63
N SER A 219 -1.98 -5.30 4.67
CA SER A 219 -1.65 -6.01 5.90
C SER A 219 -0.29 -6.66 5.85
N THR A 220 0.37 -6.73 7.00
CA THR A 220 1.58 -7.49 7.24
C THR A 220 1.23 -8.75 8.04
N ARG A 221 1.79 -9.90 7.66
CA ARG A 221 1.60 -11.18 8.34
C ARG A 221 2.83 -11.53 9.16
N LEU A 222 2.57 -11.87 10.42
CA LEU A 222 3.60 -12.24 11.38
C LEU A 222 3.38 -13.65 11.89
N ARG A 223 4.44 -14.44 11.97
CA ARG A 223 4.46 -15.74 12.65
C ARG A 223 4.97 -15.55 14.06
N THR A 224 4.09 -15.74 15.05
CA THR A 224 4.48 -15.64 16.46
C THR A 224 5.38 -16.81 16.90
N PRO A 225 6.08 -16.72 18.05
CA PRO A 225 6.83 -17.85 18.61
C PRO A 225 5.99 -19.12 18.80
N ASP A 226 4.70 -18.98 19.10
CA ASP A 226 3.74 -20.09 19.24
C ASP A 226 3.23 -20.62 17.89
N GLN A 227 3.86 -20.21 16.77
CA GLN A 227 3.49 -20.61 15.41
C GLN A 227 2.10 -20.11 14.94
N LEU A 228 1.50 -19.15 15.62
CA LEU A 228 0.26 -18.53 15.17
C LEU A 228 0.54 -17.52 14.06
N LEU A 229 -0.32 -17.50 13.05
CA LEU A 229 -0.26 -16.49 11.99
C LEU A 229 -1.15 -15.31 12.35
N VAL A 230 -0.53 -14.19 12.64
CA VAL A 230 -1.22 -12.92 12.93
C VAL A 230 -1.19 -12.03 11.68
N THR A 231 -2.35 -11.45 11.35
CA THR A 231 -2.47 -10.48 10.27
C THR A 231 -2.77 -9.11 10.87
N ALA A 232 -1.81 -8.20 10.76
CA ALA A 232 -1.92 -6.83 11.25
C ALA A 232 -2.14 -5.86 10.10
N ASP A 233 -3.02 -4.87 10.27
CA ASP A 233 -3.23 -3.79 9.32
C ASP A 233 -1.96 -2.93 9.21
N ASN A 234 -1.49 -2.62 8.00
CA ASN A 234 -0.24 -1.87 7.79
C ASN A 234 -0.22 -0.51 8.50
N SER A 235 -1.36 0.19 8.53
CA SER A 235 -1.48 1.47 9.23
C SER A 235 -1.28 1.36 10.73
N LYS A 236 -1.71 0.24 11.35
CA LYS A 236 -1.47 -0.04 12.77
C LYS A 236 -0.01 -0.40 13.01
N VAL A 237 0.58 -1.21 12.12
CA VAL A 237 2.01 -1.56 12.22
C VAL A 237 2.90 -0.34 12.22
N LEU A 238 2.64 0.65 11.33
CA LEU A 238 3.42 1.90 11.29
C LEU A 238 3.09 2.89 12.42
N ALA A 239 1.93 2.78 13.03
CA ALA A 239 1.55 3.62 14.17
C ALA A 239 2.20 3.17 15.48
N GLU A 240 2.64 1.92 15.58
CA GLU A 240 3.34 1.37 16.73
C GLU A 240 4.85 1.59 16.66
N TYR A 241 5.52 1.52 17.82
CA TYR A 241 6.99 1.49 17.85
C TYR A 241 7.49 0.14 17.31
N ILE A 242 8.15 0.19 16.17
CA ILE A 242 8.71 -1.00 15.53
C ILE A 242 10.11 -1.27 16.10
N GLN A 243 10.27 -2.39 16.79
CA GLN A 243 11.58 -2.87 17.22
C GLN A 243 12.00 -4.04 16.31
N ASN A 244 12.97 -3.81 15.43
CA ASN A 244 13.52 -4.86 14.58
C ASN A 244 14.62 -5.61 15.33
N ALA A 245 14.26 -6.79 15.84
CA ALA A 245 15.18 -7.62 16.60
C ALA A 245 16.23 -8.32 15.73
N SER A 246 15.96 -8.51 14.43
CA SER A 246 16.91 -9.07 13.47
C SER A 246 18.01 -8.08 13.07
N SER A 247 17.77 -6.79 13.20
CA SER A 247 18.77 -5.75 12.90
C SER A 247 19.75 -5.49 14.05
N ARG A 248 19.66 -6.22 15.15
CA ARG A 248 20.61 -6.14 16.25
C ARG A 248 22.00 -6.52 15.76
N LYS A 249 22.99 -5.74 16.17
CA LYS A 249 24.40 -6.11 15.99
C LYS A 249 24.90 -7.00 17.12
N GLU A 250 24.40 -6.73 18.32
CA GLU A 250 24.82 -7.35 19.57
C GLU A 250 23.61 -7.49 20.51
N ARG A 251 23.69 -8.41 21.47
CA ARG A 251 22.69 -8.55 22.54
C ARG A 251 23.28 -8.10 23.87
N LEU A 252 22.52 -7.30 24.59
CA LEU A 252 22.83 -6.98 25.97
C LEU A 252 22.53 -8.22 26.84
N TRP A 253 23.52 -8.65 27.61
CA TRP A 253 23.36 -9.63 28.67
C TRP A 253 23.71 -8.99 30.01
N THR A 254 22.75 -8.97 30.92
CA THR A 254 22.92 -8.49 32.29
C THR A 254 22.44 -9.59 33.23
N PHE A 255 23.20 -9.85 34.28
CA PHE A 255 22.80 -10.77 35.34
C PHE A 255 23.44 -10.33 36.66
N ASN A 256 22.85 -10.77 37.79
CA ASN A 256 23.33 -10.54 39.13
C ASN A 256 23.65 -11.88 39.80
N LEU A 257 24.74 -11.92 40.54
CA LEU A 257 25.18 -12.99 41.41
C LEU A 257 25.21 -12.46 42.83
N VAL A 258 24.54 -13.13 43.74
CA VAL A 258 24.48 -12.71 45.16
C VAL A 258 25.42 -13.59 45.96
N LEU A 259 26.48 -13.00 46.50
CA LEU A 259 27.48 -13.68 47.36
C LEU A 259 27.04 -13.59 48.84
N THR A 260 27.36 -14.63 49.64
CA THR A 260 27.08 -14.62 51.07
C THR A 260 27.94 -13.52 51.77
N TYR A 261 27.44 -13.03 52.92
CA TYR A 261 28.18 -12.09 53.75
C TYR A 261 29.37 -12.75 54.48
N ASP A 262 29.52 -14.06 54.39
CA ASP A 262 30.66 -14.80 54.94
C ASP A 262 31.94 -14.58 54.12
N ALA A 263 31.78 -14.18 52.85
CA ALA A 263 32.93 -13.85 51.99
C ALA A 263 33.61 -12.56 52.45
N ASN A 264 34.90 -12.62 52.65
CA ASN A 264 35.69 -11.44 52.99
C ASN A 264 35.99 -10.56 51.76
N ARG A 265 36.47 -9.34 52.01
CA ARG A 265 36.75 -8.36 50.95
C ARG A 265 37.70 -8.90 49.86
N GLU A 266 38.71 -9.65 50.24
CA GLU A 266 39.72 -10.18 49.32
C GLU A 266 39.11 -11.22 48.38
N GLN A 267 38.28 -12.10 48.93
CA GLN A 267 37.55 -13.11 48.16
C GLN A 267 36.56 -12.47 47.14
N VAL A 268 35.78 -11.48 47.61
CA VAL A 268 34.85 -10.76 46.72
C VAL A 268 35.59 -10.06 45.58
N GLU A 269 36.71 -9.39 45.87
CA GLU A 269 37.53 -8.71 44.85
C GLU A 269 38.22 -9.72 43.91
N LEU A 270 38.66 -10.85 44.41
CA LEU A 270 39.21 -11.93 43.59
C LEU A 270 38.14 -12.51 42.66
N PHE A 271 36.93 -12.81 43.20
CA PHE A 271 35.80 -13.31 42.41
C PHE A 271 35.44 -12.31 41.31
N ARG A 272 35.29 -11.04 41.66
CA ARG A 272 34.94 -9.98 40.70
C ARG A 272 35.93 -9.90 39.53
N ARG A 273 37.24 -9.87 39.84
CA ARG A 273 38.29 -9.82 38.80
C ARG A 273 38.29 -11.09 37.94
N ARG A 274 38.22 -12.25 38.56
CA ARG A 274 38.20 -13.52 37.83
C ARG A 274 36.98 -13.66 36.95
N LEU A 275 35.83 -13.20 37.42
CA LEU A 275 34.59 -13.16 36.60
C LEU A 275 34.77 -12.20 35.41
N GLU A 276 35.33 -11.02 35.62
CA GLU A 276 35.59 -10.09 34.54
C GLU A 276 36.57 -10.67 33.50
N GLU A 277 37.67 -11.29 33.94
CA GLU A 277 38.65 -11.97 33.08
C GLU A 277 38.02 -13.12 32.29
N LEU A 278 37.21 -13.96 32.94
CA LEU A 278 36.49 -15.08 32.34
C LEU A 278 35.53 -14.61 31.20
N LEU A 279 34.80 -13.54 31.45
CA LEU A 279 33.87 -12.98 30.49
C LEU A 279 34.59 -12.30 29.30
N ARG A 280 35.71 -11.57 29.57
CA ARG A 280 36.52 -10.93 28.51
C ARG A 280 37.22 -11.93 27.59
N GLN A 281 37.61 -13.09 28.12
CA GLN A 281 38.32 -14.13 27.36
C GLN A 281 37.43 -14.94 26.42
N ASP A 282 36.11 -14.80 26.50
CA ASP A 282 35.18 -15.56 25.63
C ASP A 282 34.96 -14.82 24.31
N ASP A 283 35.22 -15.47 23.18
CA ASP A 283 35.11 -14.91 21.82
C ASP A 283 33.69 -14.44 21.48
N GLY A 284 32.68 -14.97 22.16
CA GLY A 284 31.29 -14.59 22.00
C GLY A 284 30.90 -13.29 22.71
N VAL A 285 31.80 -12.76 23.57
CA VAL A 285 31.58 -11.53 24.32
C VAL A 285 32.33 -10.36 23.63
N VAL A 286 31.77 -9.16 23.74
CA VAL A 286 32.42 -7.92 23.27
C VAL A 286 33.24 -7.38 24.44
N ASP A 287 34.56 -7.56 24.39
CA ASP A 287 35.52 -7.35 25.51
C ASP A 287 35.36 -5.96 26.15
N ASP A 288 35.39 -4.90 25.35
CA ASP A 288 35.30 -3.50 25.81
C ASP A 288 34.06 -3.15 26.61
N THR A 289 33.04 -4.01 26.55
CA THR A 289 31.72 -3.77 27.15
C THR A 289 31.49 -4.49 28.47
N VAL A 290 32.44 -5.35 28.86
CA VAL A 290 32.33 -6.13 30.08
C VAL A 290 32.53 -5.24 31.31
N GLN A 291 31.52 -5.19 32.14
CA GLN A 291 31.52 -4.48 33.42
C GLN A 291 31.06 -5.46 34.50
N VAL A 292 31.88 -5.65 35.51
CA VAL A 292 31.59 -6.45 36.70
C VAL A 292 31.83 -5.60 37.95
N THR A 293 30.76 -5.34 38.68
CA THR A 293 30.78 -4.44 39.86
C THR A 293 30.14 -5.08 41.08
N LEU A 294 30.62 -4.79 42.26
CA LEU A 294 29.87 -4.95 43.50
C LEU A 294 28.87 -3.78 43.54
N ASP A 295 27.58 -4.10 43.30
CA ASP A 295 26.55 -3.10 43.05
C ASP A 295 25.83 -2.67 44.34
N ALA A 296 25.50 -3.66 45.19
CA ALA A 296 24.76 -3.38 46.43
C ALA A 296 25.02 -4.42 47.53
N PHE A 297 24.66 -4.05 48.73
CA PHE A 297 24.53 -4.95 49.87
C PHE A 297 23.02 -5.20 50.11
N GLY A 298 22.55 -6.37 49.68
CA GLY A 298 21.15 -6.76 49.71
C GLY A 298 20.76 -7.47 51.01
N ASP A 299 19.50 -7.83 51.13
CA ASP A 299 18.93 -8.49 52.33
C ASP A 299 19.55 -9.89 52.62
N SER A 300 20.03 -10.56 51.57
CA SER A 300 20.54 -11.94 51.69
C SER A 300 22.06 -12.06 51.40
N GLY A 301 22.68 -10.99 50.87
CA GLY A 301 24.08 -11.05 50.52
C GLY A 301 24.54 -9.82 49.68
N MET A 302 25.75 -9.94 49.13
CA MET A 302 26.40 -8.91 48.33
C MET A 302 26.14 -9.13 46.85
N ASP A 303 25.54 -8.14 46.17
CA ASP A 303 25.15 -8.19 44.77
C ASP A 303 26.33 -7.86 43.84
N ILE A 304 26.79 -8.84 43.08
CA ILE A 304 27.72 -8.66 41.97
C ILE A 304 26.95 -8.56 40.69
N SER A 305 26.92 -7.37 40.08
CA SER A 305 26.29 -7.13 38.79
C SER A 305 27.29 -7.31 37.65
N ALA A 306 26.91 -8.09 36.65
CA ALA A 306 27.67 -8.25 35.41
C ALA A 306 26.84 -7.76 34.22
N ARG A 307 27.44 -6.91 33.40
CA ARG A 307 26.79 -6.36 32.19
C ARG A 307 27.80 -6.38 31.03
N MET A 308 27.34 -6.88 29.87
CA MET A 308 28.12 -6.95 28.65
C MET A 308 27.26 -7.06 27.41
N TYR A 309 27.86 -6.77 26.26
CA TYR A 309 27.25 -7.16 24.98
C TYR A 309 27.86 -8.46 24.48
N VAL A 310 27.04 -9.26 23.82
CA VAL A 310 27.45 -10.51 23.19
C VAL A 310 27.20 -10.47 21.68
N LYS A 311 28.11 -11.04 20.90
CA LYS A 311 28.15 -10.97 19.43
C LYS A 311 27.05 -11.82 18.78
N THR A 312 26.38 -12.71 19.51
CA THR A 312 25.39 -13.62 18.98
C THR A 312 24.05 -12.92 18.80
N VAL A 313 23.50 -12.96 17.57
CA VAL A 313 22.19 -12.40 17.23
C VAL A 313 21.08 -13.45 17.38
N ALA A 314 21.33 -14.68 16.92
CA ALA A 314 20.36 -15.77 17.00
C ALA A 314 20.09 -16.17 18.46
N LEU A 315 18.83 -16.46 18.78
CA LEU A 315 18.42 -16.80 20.16
C LEU A 315 18.99 -18.15 20.61
N SER A 316 19.13 -19.13 19.69
CA SER A 316 19.77 -20.41 19.95
C SER A 316 21.19 -20.25 20.44
N ASP A 317 22.01 -19.51 19.68
CA ASP A 317 23.42 -19.29 19.94
C ASP A 317 23.65 -18.47 21.22
N TYR A 318 22.74 -17.52 21.47
CA TYR A 318 22.73 -16.75 22.71
C TYR A 318 22.47 -17.65 23.93
N ARG A 319 21.53 -18.58 23.84
CA ARG A 319 21.25 -19.52 24.93
C ARG A 319 22.39 -20.49 25.15
N GLU A 320 23.05 -20.94 24.10
CA GLU A 320 24.21 -21.83 24.19
C GLU A 320 25.40 -21.10 24.82
N LEU A 321 25.68 -19.86 24.41
CA LEU A 321 26.70 -19.00 25.02
C LEU A 321 26.45 -18.82 26.51
N LYS A 322 25.23 -18.49 26.90
CA LYS A 322 24.85 -18.35 28.32
C LYS A 322 25.07 -19.63 29.09
N ASN A 323 24.66 -20.76 28.55
CA ASN A 323 24.86 -22.06 29.21
C ASN A 323 26.34 -22.36 29.43
N ARG A 324 27.17 -22.18 28.41
CA ARG A 324 28.61 -22.39 28.47
C ARG A 324 29.27 -21.48 29.52
N LEU A 325 28.95 -20.20 29.51
CA LEU A 325 29.50 -19.24 30.48
C LEU A 325 29.03 -19.47 31.89
N ASN A 326 27.76 -19.79 32.09
CA ASN A 326 27.20 -20.12 33.41
C ASN A 326 27.89 -21.35 34.05
N LEU A 327 28.20 -22.39 33.26
CA LEU A 327 28.97 -23.54 33.76
C LEU A 327 30.41 -23.13 34.18
N ARG A 328 31.06 -22.22 33.43
CA ARG A 328 32.36 -21.71 33.81
C ARG A 328 32.32 -20.80 35.06
N ILE A 329 31.21 -20.04 35.23
CA ILE A 329 30.97 -19.23 36.41
C ILE A 329 30.77 -20.14 37.64
N MET A 330 30.10 -21.30 37.50
CA MET A 330 29.99 -22.26 38.57
C MET A 330 31.35 -22.78 39.05
N ALA A 331 32.27 -23.10 38.15
CA ALA A 331 33.63 -23.49 38.52
C ALA A 331 34.40 -22.36 39.25
N LEU A 332 34.13 -21.11 38.90
CA LEU A 332 34.76 -19.96 39.55
C LEU A 332 34.38 -19.80 41.02
N PHE A 333 33.17 -20.19 41.41
CA PHE A 333 32.75 -20.24 42.82
C PHE A 333 33.61 -21.23 43.62
N GLU A 334 33.88 -22.39 43.03
CA GLU A 334 34.75 -23.41 43.68
C GLU A 334 36.19 -22.93 43.82
N GLU A 335 36.74 -22.21 42.77
CA GLU A 335 38.11 -21.71 42.78
C GLU A 335 38.33 -20.58 43.80
N THR A 336 37.34 -19.72 44.00
CA THR A 336 37.47 -18.51 44.84
C THR A 336 37.01 -18.74 46.29
N GLY A 337 36.34 -19.87 46.55
CA GLY A 337 35.72 -20.18 47.84
C GLY A 337 34.55 -19.23 48.19
N CYS A 338 33.96 -18.58 47.21
CA CYS A 338 32.74 -17.80 47.39
C CYS A 338 31.54 -18.71 47.30
N GLU A 339 30.49 -18.39 48.02
CA GLU A 339 29.23 -19.13 48.02
C GLU A 339 28.07 -18.21 47.53
N LEU A 340 27.10 -18.79 46.80
CA LEU A 340 25.88 -18.10 46.44
C LEU A 340 24.99 -17.93 47.68
N ALA A 341 24.47 -16.72 47.86
CA ALA A 341 23.56 -16.44 48.94
C ALA A 341 22.19 -17.09 48.67
N TYR A 342 21.61 -17.70 49.72
CA TYR A 342 20.24 -18.17 49.73
C TYR A 342 19.35 -17.19 50.50
N PRO A 343 18.06 -17.08 50.20
CA PRO A 343 17.15 -16.32 51.05
C PRO A 343 17.22 -16.88 52.51
N SER A 344 17.72 -16.04 53.40
CA SER A 344 17.99 -16.48 54.81
C SER A 344 17.07 -15.70 55.75
N THR A 345 16.53 -16.38 56.74
CA THR A 345 15.74 -15.80 57.83
C THR A 345 16.42 -16.13 59.16
N MET A 346 16.83 -15.12 59.87
CA MET A 346 17.41 -15.30 61.21
C MET A 346 16.31 -15.32 62.27
N ILE A 347 16.17 -16.42 62.96
CA ILE A 347 15.19 -16.56 64.02
C ILE A 347 15.87 -16.41 65.40
N TYR A 348 15.63 -15.29 66.07
CA TYR A 348 16.08 -15.06 67.43
C TYR A 348 15.13 -15.79 68.37
N ARG A 349 15.63 -16.81 69.12
CA ARG A 349 14.93 -17.39 70.23
C ARG A 349 15.44 -16.72 71.52
N PRO A 350 14.57 -16.09 72.33
CA PRO A 350 15.00 -15.60 73.66
C PRO A 350 15.49 -16.78 74.47
N GLN A 351 16.64 -16.65 75.12
CA GLN A 351 17.08 -17.65 76.09
C GLN A 351 16.09 -17.61 77.27
N GLU A 352 15.42 -18.71 77.54
CA GLU A 352 14.67 -18.89 78.77
C GLU A 352 15.65 -18.71 79.92
N GLU A 353 15.45 -17.66 80.78
CA GLU A 353 16.12 -17.52 82.05
C GLU A 353 15.87 -18.81 82.79
N ARG A 354 16.92 -19.60 83.02
CA ARG A 354 16.88 -20.70 84.01
C ARG A 354 16.73 -20.07 85.37
N GLU A 355 15.51 -20.04 85.88
CA GLU A 355 15.26 -19.81 87.29
C GLU A 355 16.01 -20.88 88.11
N SER A 356 16.94 -20.41 88.90
CA SER A 356 17.68 -21.18 89.90
C SER A 356 16.89 -21.24 91.22
#